data_86714f165f91b15791711e0315b29384
#
_entry.id   86714f165f91b15791711e0315b29384
#
_cell.length_a   1.000
_cell.length_b   1.000
_cell.length_c   1.000
_cell.angle_alpha   90.00
_cell.angle_beta   90.00
_cell.angle_gamma   90.00
#
_symmetry.space_group_name_H-M   'P 1'
#
loop_
_entity.id
_entity.type
_entity.pdbx_description
1 polymer ?
#
loop_
_entity_poly.entity_id
_entity_poly.type
_entity_poly.pdbx_seq_one_letter_code
_entity_poly.pdbx_strand_id
1 'polypeptide(L)'
;MKEQIKSHEVKMQKTLDVLSKELAAVRAGRANPAVLDKITVEYYGAPTPLNQVAAISTPDPRTLAIQPWDGSVLKAIEKAIQVSDLGINPQNDGKQIRLNFPPLTEERRKELIKGVSKTGEEAKVALRNIRRDALDKFKAAQKKSEITEDELHDGEDKMQKLTDKYVKEIDAMVAKKSKELAEV
;
A
#
# COMPACT_ATOMS: atom_id res chain seq x y z
N MET A 1 -13.27 25.65 16.74
CA MET A 1 -11.93 25.56 16.11
C MET A 1 -11.12 24.30 16.50
N LYS A 2 -10.87 23.99 17.77
CA LYS A 2 -10.08 22.79 18.18
C LYS A 2 -10.62 21.47 17.59
N GLU A 3 -11.92 21.26 17.60
CA GLU A 3 -12.55 20.08 16.99
C GLU A 3 -12.37 20.02 15.47
N GLN A 4 -12.44 21.17 14.80
CA GLN A 4 -12.22 21.24 13.35
C GLN A 4 -10.76 20.89 13.00
N ILE A 5 -9.79 21.40 13.74
CA ILE A 5 -8.37 21.06 13.56
C ILE A 5 -8.18 19.56 13.75
N LYS A 6 -8.72 18.98 14.83
CA LYS A 6 -8.64 17.55 15.11
C LYS A 6 -9.30 16.69 14.01
N SER A 7 -10.45 17.13 13.49
CA SER A 7 -11.13 16.45 12.39
C SER A 7 -10.29 16.44 11.11
N HIS A 8 -9.60 17.54 10.80
CA HIS A 8 -8.70 17.61 9.63
C HIS A 8 -7.41 16.82 9.86
N GLU A 9 -6.89 16.80 11.08
CA GLU A 9 -5.76 15.93 11.45
C GLU A 9 -6.07 14.45 11.22
N VAL A 10 -7.26 13.99 11.61
CA VAL A 10 -7.71 12.61 11.33
C VAL A 10 -7.74 12.32 9.83
N LYS A 11 -8.16 13.28 8.99
CA LYS A 11 -8.12 13.13 7.54
C LYS A 11 -6.69 13.02 7.01
N MET A 12 -5.77 13.84 7.55
CA MET A 12 -4.35 13.78 7.20
C MET A 12 -3.74 12.43 7.58
N GLN A 13 -4.05 11.93 8.78
CA GLN A 13 -3.60 10.61 9.23
C GLN A 13 -4.12 9.49 8.30
N LYS A 14 -5.39 9.53 7.90
CA LYS A 14 -5.93 8.59 6.92
C LYS A 14 -5.20 8.62 5.58
N THR A 15 -4.79 9.79 5.13
CA THR A 15 -3.98 9.92 3.91
C THR A 15 -2.63 9.20 4.06
N LEU A 16 -1.97 9.32 5.21
CA LEU A 16 -0.74 8.58 5.49
C LEU A 16 -0.98 7.07 5.56
N ASP A 17 -2.07 6.64 6.18
CA ASP A 17 -2.42 5.21 6.28
C ASP A 17 -2.66 4.60 4.90
N VAL A 18 -3.34 5.32 4.00
CA VAL A 18 -3.51 4.91 2.59
C VAL A 18 -2.16 4.83 1.89
N LEU A 19 -1.33 5.88 2.00
CA LEU A 19 0.01 5.89 1.42
C LEU A 19 0.86 4.72 1.93
N SER A 20 0.81 4.42 3.23
CA SER A 20 1.52 3.29 3.82
C SER A 20 1.12 1.96 3.18
N LYS A 21 -0.17 1.75 2.94
CA LYS A 21 -0.68 0.55 2.26
C LYS A 21 -0.26 0.49 0.80
N GLU A 22 -0.31 1.61 0.08
CA GLU A 22 0.12 1.70 -1.31
C GLU A 22 1.63 1.41 -1.46
N LEU A 23 2.45 1.99 -0.58
CA LEU A 23 3.89 1.73 -0.57
C LEU A 23 4.22 0.27 -0.18
N ALA A 24 3.46 -0.32 0.74
CA ALA A 24 3.62 -1.73 1.10
C ALA A 24 3.26 -2.67 -0.05
N ALA A 25 2.33 -2.28 -0.92
CA ALA A 25 1.97 -3.04 -2.12
C ALA A 25 3.04 -3.00 -3.21
N VAL A 26 3.92 -1.99 -3.22
CA VAL A 26 5.05 -1.91 -4.15
C VAL A 26 6.14 -2.89 -3.73
N ARG A 27 6.40 -3.88 -4.57
CA ARG A 27 7.29 -5.00 -4.26
C ARG A 27 8.55 -4.98 -5.11
N ALA A 28 9.66 -5.26 -4.44
CA ALA A 28 11.00 -5.28 -5.01
C ALA A 28 11.41 -6.69 -5.50
N GLY A 29 10.55 -7.41 -6.21
CA GLY A 29 10.87 -8.75 -6.73
C GLY A 29 11.06 -9.83 -5.68
N ARG A 30 10.76 -9.56 -4.40
CA ARG A 30 10.74 -10.58 -3.34
C ARG A 30 9.44 -11.36 -3.37
N ALA A 31 9.54 -12.67 -3.21
CA ALA A 31 8.39 -13.53 -3.04
C ALA A 31 7.63 -13.14 -1.75
N ASN A 32 6.33 -12.86 -1.87
CA ASN A 32 5.48 -12.55 -0.74
C ASN A 32 4.19 -13.35 -0.83
N PRO A 33 3.86 -14.17 0.20
CA PRO A 33 2.64 -14.98 0.22
C PRO A 33 1.35 -14.19 -0.04
N ALA A 34 1.31 -12.92 0.32
CA ALA A 34 0.13 -12.07 0.13
C ALA A 34 -0.27 -11.85 -1.35
N VAL A 35 0.61 -12.15 -2.34
CA VAL A 35 0.23 -12.13 -3.76
C VAL A 35 -0.80 -13.20 -4.08
N LEU A 36 -0.88 -14.25 -3.26
CA LEU A 36 -1.79 -15.38 -3.42
C LEU A 36 -3.14 -15.17 -2.73
N ASP A 37 -3.30 -14.12 -1.92
CA ASP A 37 -4.52 -13.89 -1.13
C ASP A 37 -5.78 -13.71 -1.99
N LYS A 38 -5.63 -13.25 -3.22
CA LYS A 38 -6.72 -13.07 -4.18
C LYS A 38 -7.02 -14.31 -5.02
N ILE A 39 -6.21 -15.34 -4.91
CA ILE A 39 -6.36 -16.56 -5.71
C ILE A 39 -7.24 -17.53 -4.94
N THR A 40 -8.32 -17.97 -5.60
CA THR A 40 -9.23 -18.99 -5.09
C THR A 40 -9.14 -20.24 -5.93
N VAL A 41 -9.31 -21.38 -5.30
CA VAL A 41 -9.32 -22.71 -5.92
C VAL A 41 -10.65 -23.37 -5.64
N GLU A 42 -11.20 -24.09 -6.59
CA GLU A 42 -12.38 -24.90 -6.37
C GLU A 42 -12.00 -26.13 -5.52
N TYR A 43 -12.55 -26.16 -4.30
CA TYR A 43 -12.35 -27.25 -3.35
C TYR A 43 -13.70 -27.76 -2.87
N TYR A 44 -14.00 -29.02 -3.15
CA TYR A 44 -15.31 -29.63 -2.90
C TYR A 44 -16.50 -28.81 -3.43
N GLY A 45 -16.37 -28.22 -4.63
CA GLY A 45 -17.40 -27.46 -5.29
C GLY A 45 -17.60 -26.01 -4.78
N ALA A 46 -16.71 -25.54 -3.91
CA ALA A 46 -16.74 -24.17 -3.40
C ALA A 46 -15.41 -23.45 -3.68
N PRO A 47 -15.44 -22.18 -4.12
CA PRO A 47 -14.24 -21.36 -4.25
C PRO A 47 -13.63 -21.12 -2.86
N THR A 48 -12.42 -21.59 -2.65
CA THR A 48 -11.71 -21.55 -1.37
C THR A 48 -10.39 -20.78 -1.53
N PRO A 49 -10.06 -19.88 -0.63
CA PRO A 49 -8.76 -19.18 -0.64
C PRO A 49 -7.59 -20.16 -0.59
N LEU A 50 -6.53 -19.87 -1.33
CA LEU A 50 -5.38 -20.75 -1.48
C LEU A 50 -4.70 -21.11 -0.16
N ASN A 51 -4.65 -20.15 0.76
CA ASN A 51 -4.08 -20.33 2.11
C ASN A 51 -4.88 -21.28 3.01
N GLN A 52 -6.11 -21.62 2.64
CA GLN A 52 -6.95 -22.58 3.36
C GLN A 52 -6.82 -24.01 2.84
N VAL A 53 -6.21 -24.23 1.69
CA VAL A 53 -6.06 -25.55 1.06
C VAL A 53 -4.60 -25.98 0.94
N ALA A 54 -3.65 -25.09 1.19
CA ALA A 54 -2.23 -25.34 1.06
C ALA A 54 -1.39 -24.59 2.09
N ALA A 55 -0.26 -25.16 2.45
CA ALA A 55 0.79 -24.46 3.18
C ALA A 55 1.63 -23.63 2.19
N ILE A 56 1.85 -22.35 2.49
CA ILE A 56 2.63 -21.44 1.67
C ILE A 56 3.89 -21.08 2.45
N SER A 57 5.06 -21.30 1.83
CA SER A 57 6.37 -21.01 2.42
C SER A 57 7.25 -20.25 1.43
N THR A 58 8.27 -19.61 1.95
CA THR A 58 9.30 -18.87 1.21
C THR A 58 10.65 -19.53 1.45
N PRO A 59 11.01 -20.59 0.71
CA PRO A 59 12.29 -21.27 0.90
C PRO A 59 13.50 -20.38 0.60
N ASP A 60 13.33 -19.42 -0.29
CA ASP A 60 14.32 -18.37 -0.60
C ASP A 60 13.61 -17.03 -0.90
N PRO A 61 14.34 -15.89 -0.96
CA PRO A 61 13.73 -14.56 -1.10
C PRO A 61 12.90 -14.35 -2.38
N ARG A 62 13.05 -15.21 -3.38
CA ARG A 62 12.40 -15.11 -4.69
C ARG A 62 11.52 -16.29 -5.07
N THR A 63 11.35 -17.25 -4.18
CA THR A 63 10.55 -18.44 -4.43
C THR A 63 9.43 -18.57 -3.42
N LEU A 64 8.20 -18.76 -3.90
CA LEU A 64 7.08 -19.27 -3.10
C LEU A 64 6.90 -20.74 -3.35
N ALA A 65 6.80 -21.53 -2.28
CA ALA A 65 6.43 -22.93 -2.34
C ALA A 65 5.00 -23.10 -1.80
N ILE A 66 4.14 -23.71 -2.59
CA ILE A 66 2.74 -23.99 -2.27
C ILE A 66 2.60 -25.51 -2.19
N GLN A 67 2.40 -26.02 -0.98
CA GLN A 67 2.21 -27.43 -0.73
C GLN A 67 0.77 -27.67 -0.28
N PRO A 68 -0.08 -28.27 -1.15
CA PRO A 68 -1.44 -28.59 -0.76
C PRO A 68 -1.46 -29.71 0.28
N TRP A 69 -2.41 -29.64 1.21
CA TRP A 69 -2.64 -30.71 2.18
C TRP A 69 -3.26 -31.94 1.51
N ASP A 70 -4.01 -31.73 0.44
CA ASP A 70 -4.58 -32.77 -0.39
C ASP A 70 -3.97 -32.68 -1.80
N GLY A 71 -3.24 -33.73 -2.20
CA GLY A 71 -2.58 -33.78 -3.50
C GLY A 71 -3.54 -33.73 -4.71
N SER A 72 -4.82 -34.02 -4.50
CA SER A 72 -5.84 -33.99 -5.57
C SER A 72 -6.08 -32.55 -6.08
N VAL A 73 -5.85 -31.53 -5.25
CA VAL A 73 -6.04 -30.10 -5.64
C VAL A 73 -4.80 -29.47 -6.29
N LEU A 74 -3.70 -30.18 -6.41
CA LEU A 74 -2.44 -29.65 -6.95
C LEU A 74 -2.61 -29.07 -8.36
N LYS A 75 -3.27 -29.80 -9.25
CA LYS A 75 -3.56 -29.34 -10.62
C LYS A 75 -4.51 -28.15 -10.66
N ALA A 76 -5.48 -28.13 -9.75
CA ALA A 76 -6.43 -27.01 -9.65
C ALA A 76 -5.72 -25.72 -9.20
N ILE A 77 -4.79 -25.84 -8.26
CA ILE A 77 -3.93 -24.72 -7.81
C ILE A 77 -3.06 -24.22 -8.95
N GLU A 78 -2.38 -25.11 -9.65
CA GLU A 78 -1.54 -24.77 -10.81
C GLU A 78 -2.34 -23.99 -11.87
N LYS A 79 -3.52 -24.49 -12.23
CA LYS A 79 -4.40 -23.83 -13.19
C LYS A 79 -4.89 -22.46 -12.70
N ALA A 80 -5.26 -22.35 -11.44
CA ALA A 80 -5.70 -21.08 -10.85
C ALA A 80 -4.59 -20.02 -10.89
N ILE A 81 -3.35 -20.41 -10.68
CA ILE A 81 -2.19 -19.51 -10.77
C ILE A 81 -1.91 -19.11 -12.21
N GLN A 82 -2.00 -20.06 -13.16
CA GLN A 82 -1.80 -19.77 -14.59
C GLN A 82 -2.81 -18.76 -15.14
N VAL A 83 -4.05 -18.82 -14.67
CA VAL A 83 -5.13 -17.91 -15.08
C VAL A 83 -5.06 -16.57 -14.35
N SER A 84 -4.33 -16.48 -13.24
CA SER A 84 -4.21 -15.27 -12.44
C SER A 84 -3.32 -14.20 -13.09
N ASP A 85 -3.46 -12.96 -12.63
CA ASP A 85 -2.67 -11.79 -13.09
C ASP A 85 -1.22 -11.77 -12.58
N LEU A 86 -0.75 -12.84 -11.93
CA LEU A 86 0.61 -12.92 -11.39
C LEU A 86 1.70 -12.87 -12.47
N GLY A 87 1.41 -13.36 -13.67
CA GLY A 87 2.37 -13.39 -14.78
C GLY A 87 3.57 -14.29 -14.55
N ILE A 88 3.48 -15.24 -13.60
CA ILE A 88 4.54 -16.19 -13.24
C ILE A 88 4.06 -17.59 -13.58
N ASN A 89 4.89 -18.35 -14.29
CA ASN A 89 4.60 -19.74 -14.61
C ASN A 89 4.87 -20.62 -13.39
N PRO A 90 3.85 -21.35 -12.88
CA PRO A 90 4.04 -22.28 -11.78
C PRO A 90 4.83 -23.50 -12.25
N GLN A 91 5.75 -23.96 -11.39
CA GLN A 91 6.49 -25.19 -11.57
C GLN A 91 5.93 -26.26 -10.62
N ASN A 92 5.40 -27.35 -11.19
CA ASN A 92 4.81 -28.43 -10.44
C ASN A 92 5.78 -29.62 -10.41
N ASP A 93 6.20 -30.02 -9.22
CA ASP A 93 7.07 -31.20 -9.01
C ASP A 93 6.32 -32.48 -8.60
N GLY A 94 4.99 -32.46 -8.64
CA GLY A 94 4.11 -33.54 -8.25
C GLY A 94 3.72 -33.57 -6.77
N LYS A 95 4.34 -32.73 -5.92
CA LYS A 95 4.06 -32.62 -4.49
C LYS A 95 3.73 -31.18 -4.09
N GLN A 96 4.39 -30.23 -4.73
CA GLN A 96 4.24 -28.80 -4.46
C GLN A 96 4.37 -28.00 -5.75
N ILE A 97 3.89 -26.77 -5.69
CA ILE A 97 4.04 -25.79 -6.76
C ILE A 97 5.03 -24.73 -6.31
N ARG A 98 6.01 -24.44 -7.16
CA ARG A 98 7.00 -23.39 -6.94
C ARG A 98 6.74 -22.22 -7.87
N LEU A 99 6.75 -21.02 -7.33
CA LEU A 99 6.67 -19.77 -8.05
C LEU A 99 8.00 -19.04 -7.92
N ASN A 100 8.75 -18.95 -9.03
CA ASN A 100 10.01 -18.22 -9.07
C ASN A 100 9.76 -16.79 -9.55
N PHE A 101 10.03 -15.83 -8.70
CA PHE A 101 9.93 -14.41 -9.03
C PHE A 101 11.23 -13.98 -9.71
N PRO A 102 11.19 -13.42 -10.93
CA PRO A 102 12.38 -12.95 -11.62
C PRO A 102 13.04 -11.81 -10.82
N PRO A 103 14.38 -11.67 -10.88
CA PRO A 103 15.06 -10.53 -10.29
C PRO A 103 14.57 -9.23 -10.95
N LEU A 104 14.50 -8.14 -10.18
CA LEU A 104 14.22 -6.83 -10.73
C LEU A 104 15.37 -6.41 -11.66
N THR A 105 15.01 -6.02 -12.89
CA THR A 105 15.93 -5.30 -13.76
C THR A 105 16.16 -3.88 -13.24
N GLU A 106 17.30 -3.27 -13.56
CA GLU A 106 17.56 -1.86 -13.19
C GLU A 106 16.49 -0.91 -13.72
N GLU A 107 16.01 -1.16 -14.94
CA GLU A 107 14.94 -0.37 -15.55
C GLU A 107 13.65 -0.46 -14.73
N ARG A 108 13.24 -1.67 -14.37
CA ARG A 108 12.03 -1.89 -13.56
C ARG A 108 12.18 -1.28 -12.16
N ARG A 109 13.36 -1.35 -11.57
CA ARG A 109 13.66 -0.72 -10.28
C ARG A 109 13.48 0.81 -10.37
N LYS A 110 14.04 1.43 -11.39
CA LYS A 110 13.89 2.88 -11.63
C LYS A 110 12.43 3.30 -11.81
N GLU A 111 11.65 2.51 -12.57
CA GLU A 111 10.22 2.74 -12.74
C GLU A 111 9.46 2.66 -11.41
N LEU A 112 9.75 1.67 -10.57
CA LEU A 112 9.12 1.51 -9.26
C LEU A 112 9.45 2.68 -8.34
N ILE A 113 10.70 3.12 -8.28
CA ILE A 113 11.13 4.28 -7.49
C ILE A 113 10.43 5.55 -7.98
N LYS A 114 10.32 5.75 -9.30
CA LYS A 114 9.58 6.86 -9.88
C LYS A 114 8.09 6.81 -9.53
N GLY A 115 7.49 5.62 -9.55
CA GLY A 115 6.12 5.39 -9.12
C GLY A 115 5.90 5.73 -7.64
N VAL A 116 6.80 5.31 -6.77
CA VAL A 116 6.78 5.63 -5.33
C VAL A 116 6.84 7.14 -5.09
N SER A 117 7.73 7.84 -5.80
CA SER A 117 7.83 9.31 -5.72
C SER A 117 6.54 9.99 -6.16
N LYS A 118 5.94 9.53 -7.25
CA LYS A 118 4.66 10.05 -7.75
C LYS A 118 3.53 9.86 -6.73
N THR A 119 3.40 8.68 -6.16
CA THR A 119 2.41 8.38 -5.12
C THR A 119 2.61 9.27 -3.89
N GLY A 120 3.85 9.53 -3.50
CA GLY A 120 4.18 10.48 -2.43
C GLY A 120 3.73 11.91 -2.75
N GLU A 121 3.96 12.40 -3.96
CA GLU A 121 3.49 13.72 -4.38
C GLU A 121 1.95 13.83 -4.38
N GLU A 122 1.26 12.81 -4.84
CA GLU A 122 -0.21 12.75 -4.80
C GLU A 122 -0.73 12.81 -3.35
N ALA A 123 -0.08 12.13 -2.41
CA ALA A 123 -0.41 12.23 -0.98
C ALA A 123 -0.18 13.64 -0.42
N LYS A 124 0.92 14.32 -0.82
CA LYS A 124 1.16 15.72 -0.41
C LYS A 124 0.10 16.67 -0.98
N VAL A 125 -0.36 16.46 -2.21
CA VAL A 125 -1.47 17.23 -2.79
C VAL A 125 -2.74 17.03 -1.98
N ALA A 126 -3.04 15.81 -1.56
CA ALA A 126 -4.17 15.53 -0.68
C ALA A 126 -4.07 16.27 0.66
N LEU A 127 -2.88 16.31 1.29
CA LEU A 127 -2.66 17.09 2.51
C LEU A 127 -2.90 18.60 2.31
N ARG A 128 -2.42 19.16 1.19
CA ARG A 128 -2.63 20.58 0.87
C ARG A 128 -4.12 20.88 0.66
N ASN A 129 -4.87 19.99 0.07
CA ASN A 129 -6.32 20.13 -0.12
C ASN A 129 -7.06 20.08 1.22
N ILE A 130 -6.67 19.17 2.13
CA ILE A 130 -7.22 19.09 3.50
C ILE A 130 -6.94 20.38 4.26
N ARG A 131 -5.72 20.92 4.18
CA ARG A 131 -5.39 22.22 4.77
C ARG A 131 -6.26 23.33 4.21
N ARG A 132 -6.39 23.42 2.88
CA ARG A 132 -7.22 24.45 2.23
C ARG A 132 -8.67 24.40 2.71
N ASP A 133 -9.26 23.21 2.76
CA ASP A 133 -10.63 23.01 3.28
C ASP A 133 -10.77 23.51 4.73
N ALA A 134 -9.77 23.28 5.58
CA ALA A 134 -9.76 23.80 6.95
C ALA A 134 -9.71 25.32 6.99
N LEU A 135 -8.81 25.93 6.21
CA LEU A 135 -8.66 27.38 6.15
C LEU A 135 -9.93 28.07 5.63
N ASP A 136 -10.57 27.51 4.63
CA ASP A 136 -11.82 28.03 4.07
C ASP A 136 -12.94 28.00 5.13
N LYS A 137 -13.02 26.95 5.93
CA LYS A 137 -13.98 26.86 7.05
C LYS A 137 -13.68 27.87 8.15
N PHE A 138 -12.41 28.10 8.49
CA PHE A 138 -12.03 29.09 9.49
C PHE A 138 -12.38 30.51 9.01
N LYS A 139 -12.08 30.84 7.75
CA LYS A 139 -12.45 32.13 7.15
C LYS A 139 -13.97 32.35 7.11
N ALA A 140 -14.73 31.29 6.81
CA ALA A 140 -16.18 31.36 6.83
C ALA A 140 -16.72 31.59 8.25
N ALA A 141 -16.15 30.96 9.27
CA ALA A 141 -16.51 31.16 10.67
C ALA A 141 -16.17 32.58 11.14
N GLN A 142 -15.02 33.11 10.72
CA GLN A 142 -14.64 34.51 11.05
C GLN A 142 -15.60 35.52 10.40
N LYS A 143 -15.97 35.33 9.13
CA LYS A 143 -16.96 36.18 8.45
C LYS A 143 -18.33 36.20 9.14
N LYS A 144 -18.69 35.11 9.81
CA LYS A 144 -19.92 35.00 10.62
C LYS A 144 -19.73 35.50 12.05
N SER A 145 -18.57 36.04 12.39
CA SER A 145 -18.22 36.43 13.75
C SER A 145 -18.29 35.31 14.79
N GLU A 146 -18.17 34.07 14.37
CA GLU A 146 -18.10 32.90 15.26
C GLU A 146 -16.72 32.72 15.91
N ILE A 147 -15.69 33.26 15.28
CA ILE A 147 -14.31 33.33 15.77
C ILE A 147 -13.72 34.72 15.52
N THR A 148 -12.74 35.09 16.34
CA THR A 148 -12.00 36.36 16.18
C THR A 148 -10.93 36.23 15.09
N GLU A 149 -10.37 37.36 14.69
CA GLU A 149 -9.25 37.39 13.73
C GLU A 149 -7.99 36.74 14.30
N ASP A 150 -7.71 36.93 15.58
CA ASP A 150 -6.58 36.29 16.28
C ASP A 150 -6.75 34.73 16.32
N GLU A 151 -7.97 34.27 16.57
CA GLU A 151 -8.29 32.85 16.53
C GLU A 151 -8.15 32.27 15.11
N LEU A 152 -8.51 33.04 14.08
CA LEU A 152 -8.29 32.64 12.68
C LEU A 152 -6.80 32.43 12.42
N HIS A 153 -5.95 33.41 12.76
CA HIS A 153 -4.50 33.31 12.56
C HIS A 153 -3.88 32.15 13.35
N ASP A 154 -4.29 31.95 14.61
CA ASP A 154 -3.84 30.81 15.40
C ASP A 154 -4.24 29.46 14.75
N GLY A 155 -5.44 29.38 14.18
CA GLY A 155 -5.91 28.22 13.44
C GLY A 155 -5.13 27.96 12.16
N GLU A 156 -4.82 29.00 11.39
CA GLU A 156 -4.00 28.92 10.17
C GLU A 156 -2.59 28.42 10.49
N ASP A 157 -1.96 28.96 11.52
CA ASP A 157 -0.61 28.56 11.97
C ASP A 157 -0.58 27.10 12.43
N LYS A 158 -1.58 26.66 13.20
CA LYS A 158 -1.69 25.26 13.64
C LYS A 158 -1.87 24.33 12.47
N MET A 159 -2.72 24.66 11.51
CA MET A 159 -2.91 23.84 10.31
C MET A 159 -1.67 23.78 9.43
N GLN A 160 -0.90 24.89 9.35
CA GLN A 160 0.36 24.91 8.62
C GLN A 160 1.39 23.99 9.27
N LYS A 161 1.58 24.09 10.59
CA LYS A 161 2.51 23.23 11.36
C LYS A 161 2.13 21.75 11.23
N LEU A 162 0.83 21.45 11.28
CA LEU A 162 0.33 20.09 11.11
C LEU A 162 0.63 19.55 9.70
N THR A 163 0.37 20.35 8.68
CA THR A 163 0.65 20.00 7.29
C THR A 163 2.14 19.74 7.08
N ASP A 164 3.00 20.62 7.60
CA ASP A 164 4.45 20.48 7.50
C ASP A 164 4.96 19.20 8.19
N LYS A 165 4.39 18.85 9.34
CA LYS A 165 4.68 17.59 10.03
C LYS A 165 4.36 16.39 9.14
N TYR A 166 3.16 16.30 8.62
CA TYR A 166 2.72 15.17 7.79
C TYR A 166 3.43 15.11 6.44
N VAL A 167 3.80 16.26 5.84
CA VAL A 167 4.64 16.28 4.63
C VAL A 167 6.01 15.66 4.91
N LYS A 168 6.64 15.98 6.04
CA LYS A 168 7.91 15.35 6.44
C LYS A 168 7.78 13.85 6.64
N GLU A 169 6.68 13.40 7.22
CA GLU A 169 6.41 11.95 7.38
C GLU A 169 6.25 11.26 6.02
N ILE A 170 5.55 11.87 5.06
CA ILE A 170 5.44 11.35 3.68
C ILE A 170 6.81 11.28 3.03
N ASP A 171 7.62 12.32 3.13
CA ASP A 171 8.98 12.32 2.56
C ASP A 171 9.84 11.22 3.15
N ALA A 172 9.76 11.00 4.47
CA ALA A 172 10.47 9.91 5.13
C ALA A 172 10.00 8.53 4.67
N MET A 173 8.70 8.34 4.49
CA MET A 173 8.13 7.07 4.00
C MET A 173 8.57 6.78 2.56
N VAL A 174 8.54 7.79 1.69
CA VAL A 174 8.98 7.69 0.29
C VAL A 174 10.48 7.40 0.21
N ALA A 175 11.30 8.11 0.99
CA ALA A 175 12.75 7.91 1.04
C ALA A 175 13.11 6.50 1.52
N LYS A 176 12.44 6.03 2.57
CA LYS A 176 12.64 4.66 3.11
C LYS A 176 12.31 3.61 2.06
N LYS A 177 11.17 3.75 1.37
CA LYS A 177 10.75 2.79 0.33
C LYS A 177 11.65 2.83 -0.89
N SER A 178 12.07 4.01 -1.32
CA SER A 178 13.01 4.17 -2.44
C SER A 178 14.35 3.52 -2.14
N LYS A 179 14.85 3.67 -0.91
CA LYS A 179 16.08 3.01 -0.46
C LYS A 179 15.93 1.48 -0.44
N GLU A 180 14.83 0.97 0.11
CA GLU A 180 14.50 -0.47 0.09
C GLU A 180 14.50 -1.03 -1.34
N LEU A 181 13.90 -0.31 -2.30
CA LEU A 181 13.87 -0.72 -3.71
C LEU A 181 15.25 -0.65 -4.38
N ALA A 182 16.12 0.25 -3.94
CA ALA A 182 17.47 0.39 -4.49
C ALA A 182 18.44 -0.70 -4.00
N GLU A 183 18.19 -1.26 -2.80
CA GLU A 183 19.06 -2.25 -2.16
C GLU A 183 18.76 -3.70 -2.57
N VAL A 184 17.73 -3.95 -3.36
CA VAL A 184 17.29 -5.29 -3.82
C VAL A 184 17.83 -5.64 -5.25
#